data_d92c978c47d6b92a8dd61ffe7dfcf01e
#
_entry.id   d92c978c47d6b92a8dd61ffe7dfcf01e
#
_cell.length_a   1.000
_cell.length_b   1.000
_cell.length_c   1.000
_cell.angle_alpha   90.00
_cell.angle_beta   90.00
_cell.angle_gamma   90.00
#
_symmetry.space_group_name_H-M   'P 1'
#
loop_
_entity.id
_entity.type
_entity.pdbx_description
1 polymer ?
#
loop_
_entity_poly.entity_id
_entity_poly.type
_entity_poly.pdbx_seq_one_letter_code
_entity_poly.pdbx_strand_id
1 'polypeptide(L)'
;GFVEVGTITPNPQYGNPKPRVFRLEEDEALINRLGFNNSGSEEISSRMSKEIKKGILGINIGPNKDTENRIEDYINCFNTFHGLADYITVNISSPNTENLRDFHNRDELNSLIKKLKNEKGKLNSKVPIAVKVSPDLNDEQIEVVSSILLGQEIEIIIISNTSDKNRD
;
A
#
# COMPACT_ATOMS: atom_id res chain seq x y z
N GLY A 1 6.31 16.28 11.96
CA GLY A 1 6.21 14.88 11.58
C GLY A 1 4.95 14.60 10.78
N PHE A 2 4.76 13.38 10.33
CA PHE A 2 3.59 12.91 9.59
C PHE A 2 3.14 11.55 10.16
N VAL A 3 1.91 11.16 9.85
CA VAL A 3 1.34 9.85 10.20
C VAL A 3 0.87 9.17 8.93
N GLU A 4 1.14 7.89 8.79
CA GLU A 4 0.56 7.03 7.76
C GLU A 4 -0.33 5.98 8.43
N VAL A 5 -1.56 5.81 7.93
CA VAL A 5 -2.52 4.81 8.41
C VAL A 5 -2.81 3.80 7.30
N GLY A 6 -3.07 2.58 7.69
CA GLY A 6 -3.37 1.47 6.77
C GLY A 6 -2.57 0.20 7.09
N THR A 7 -2.59 -0.76 6.20
CA THR A 7 -3.14 -0.78 4.84
C THR A 7 -4.65 -0.89 4.89
N ILE A 8 -5.34 -0.06 4.10
CA ILE A 8 -6.79 -0.05 3.96
C ILE A 8 -7.15 -0.78 2.66
N THR A 9 -8.18 -1.62 2.73
CA THR A 9 -8.71 -2.36 1.58
C THR A 9 -10.14 -1.90 1.27
N PRO A 10 -10.68 -2.10 0.05
CA PRO A 10 -12.05 -1.70 -0.27
C PRO A 10 -13.07 -2.25 0.73
N ASN A 11 -13.05 -3.56 0.94
CA ASN A 11 -13.94 -4.23 1.87
C ASN A 11 -13.25 -4.47 3.22
N PRO A 12 -14.01 -4.55 4.33
CA PRO A 12 -13.47 -4.97 5.62
C PRO A 12 -12.83 -6.35 5.54
N GLN A 13 -11.70 -6.54 6.24
CA GLN A 13 -11.14 -7.88 6.40
C GLN A 13 -10.47 -8.06 7.76
N TYR A 14 -10.57 -9.27 8.29
CA TYR A 14 -10.06 -9.58 9.63
C TYR A 14 -8.55 -9.77 9.68
N GLY A 15 -7.92 -9.98 8.52
CA GLY A 15 -6.51 -10.36 8.42
C GLY A 15 -6.26 -11.82 8.78
N ASN A 16 -4.99 -12.16 9.00
CA ASN A 16 -4.59 -13.52 9.31
C ASN A 16 -5.00 -13.95 10.74
N PRO A 17 -5.15 -15.27 11.01
CA PRO A 17 -5.44 -15.79 12.36
C PRO A 17 -4.41 -15.34 13.40
N LYS A 18 -4.88 -15.11 14.63
CA LYS A 18 -4.03 -14.84 15.79
C LYS A 18 -3.40 -16.14 16.33
N PRO A 19 -2.18 -16.08 16.95
CA PRO A 19 -1.32 -14.90 17.13
C PRO A 19 -0.69 -14.46 15.81
N ARG A 20 -0.53 -13.17 15.61
CA ARG A 20 -0.04 -12.59 14.34
C ARG A 20 0.95 -11.43 14.51
N VAL A 21 1.33 -11.15 15.75
CA VAL A 21 2.39 -10.20 16.13
C VAL A 21 3.21 -10.85 17.22
N PHE A 22 4.53 -10.89 17.04
CA PHE A 22 5.48 -11.50 17.95
C PHE A 22 6.59 -10.51 18.23
N ARG A 23 6.83 -10.21 19.51
CA ARG A 23 7.92 -9.36 19.97
C ARG A 23 9.13 -10.22 20.30
N LEU A 24 10.27 -9.82 19.79
CA LEU A 24 11.57 -10.38 20.06
C LEU A 24 12.31 -9.37 20.93
N GLU A 25 12.12 -9.45 22.25
CA GLU A 25 12.60 -8.41 23.21
C GLU A 25 14.13 -8.32 23.24
N GLU A 26 14.81 -9.46 23.13
CA GLU A 26 16.29 -9.52 23.13
C GLU A 26 16.90 -8.88 21.87
N ASP A 27 16.20 -8.95 20.74
CA ASP A 27 16.64 -8.39 19.44
C ASP A 27 16.06 -7.00 19.17
N GLU A 28 15.28 -6.44 20.10
CA GLU A 28 14.50 -5.21 19.91
C GLU A 28 13.69 -5.20 18.61
N ALA A 29 13.16 -6.38 18.22
CA ALA A 29 12.54 -6.61 16.93
C ALA A 29 11.08 -7.08 17.05
N LEU A 30 10.38 -7.07 15.90
CA LEU A 30 8.99 -7.48 15.82
C LEU A 30 8.74 -8.25 14.51
N ILE A 31 8.18 -9.45 14.66
CA ILE A 31 7.67 -10.24 13.53
C ILE A 31 6.16 -10.09 13.46
N ASN A 32 5.63 -9.88 12.27
CA ASN A 32 4.19 -9.84 12.07
C ASN A 32 3.73 -10.62 10.82
N ARG A 33 2.46 -11.05 10.89
CA ARG A 33 1.71 -11.62 9.77
C ARG A 33 0.28 -11.08 9.78
N LEU A 34 0.12 -9.76 9.80
CA LEU A 34 -1.16 -9.10 10.03
C LEU A 34 -2.21 -9.39 8.95
N GLY A 35 -1.82 -9.35 7.66
CA GLY A 35 -2.74 -9.62 6.55
C GLY A 35 -3.77 -8.52 6.33
N PHE A 36 -3.39 -7.25 6.50
CA PHE A 36 -4.21 -6.06 6.24
C PHE A 36 -5.56 -6.05 6.97
N ASN A 37 -5.56 -6.32 8.28
CA ASN A 37 -6.77 -6.22 9.08
C ASN A 37 -7.25 -4.77 9.16
N ASN A 38 -8.46 -4.50 8.69
CA ASN A 38 -9.05 -3.17 8.67
C ASN A 38 -10.58 -3.20 8.50
N SER A 39 -11.25 -2.08 8.74
CA SER A 39 -12.70 -1.94 8.67
C SER A 39 -13.24 -1.62 7.26
N GLY A 40 -12.39 -1.60 6.25
CA GLY A 40 -12.78 -1.23 4.88
C GLY A 40 -12.80 0.27 4.62
N SER A 41 -12.71 0.63 3.33
CA SER A 41 -12.55 2.01 2.89
C SER A 41 -13.74 2.90 3.26
N GLU A 42 -14.97 2.39 3.18
CA GLU A 42 -16.19 3.16 3.46
C GLU A 42 -16.28 3.61 4.93
N GLU A 43 -16.12 2.68 5.87
CA GLU A 43 -16.15 3.00 7.30
C GLU A 43 -15.01 3.94 7.69
N ILE A 44 -13.81 3.67 7.20
CA ILE A 44 -12.63 4.47 7.53
C ILE A 44 -12.75 5.89 6.98
N SER A 45 -13.16 6.06 5.73
CA SER A 45 -13.35 7.39 5.12
C SER A 45 -14.47 8.18 5.83
N SER A 46 -15.57 7.51 6.22
CA SER A 46 -16.63 8.13 7.01
C SER A 46 -16.16 8.64 8.37
N ARG A 47 -15.26 7.92 9.04
CA ARG A 47 -14.67 8.40 10.30
C ARG A 47 -13.72 9.57 10.06
N MET A 48 -12.87 9.46 9.06
CA MET A 48 -11.86 10.49 8.74
C MET A 48 -12.50 11.83 8.34
N SER A 49 -13.60 11.79 7.59
CA SER A 49 -14.30 13.01 7.15
C SER A 49 -14.93 13.82 8.29
N LYS A 50 -15.12 13.22 9.47
CA LYS A 50 -15.67 13.86 10.67
C LYS A 50 -14.60 14.48 11.58
N GLU A 51 -13.35 14.14 11.36
CA GLU A 51 -12.23 14.57 12.21
C GLU A 51 -11.54 15.81 11.64
N ILE A 52 -11.12 16.69 12.55
CA ILE A 52 -10.28 17.82 12.17
C ILE A 52 -8.86 17.32 11.94
N LYS A 53 -8.43 17.33 10.68
CA LYS A 53 -7.08 16.94 10.30
C LYS A 53 -6.04 17.89 10.92
N LYS A 54 -5.10 17.31 11.65
CA LYS A 54 -3.95 18.03 12.22
C LYS A 54 -2.65 17.40 11.70
N GLY A 55 -1.91 18.14 10.88
CA GLY A 55 -0.64 17.67 10.32
C GLY A 55 -0.80 16.87 9.02
N ILE A 56 0.28 16.25 8.56
CA ILE A 56 0.34 15.50 7.31
C ILE A 56 -0.13 14.06 7.57
N LEU A 57 -1.09 13.61 6.77
CA LEU A 57 -1.69 12.29 6.84
C LEU A 57 -1.51 11.53 5.53
N GLY A 58 -0.75 10.45 5.58
CA GLY A 58 -0.66 9.45 4.52
C GLY A 58 -1.69 8.35 4.69
N ILE A 59 -2.24 7.86 3.58
CA ILE A 59 -3.13 6.71 3.56
C ILE A 59 -2.51 5.60 2.71
N ASN A 60 -2.27 4.47 3.36
CA ASN A 60 -1.71 3.28 2.72
C ASN A 60 -2.86 2.38 2.26
N ILE A 61 -2.89 2.07 0.97
CA ILE A 61 -3.95 1.28 0.34
C ILE A 61 -3.41 -0.03 -0.24
N GLY A 62 -4.27 -1.03 -0.27
CA GLY A 62 -3.95 -2.36 -0.82
C GLY A 62 -5.21 -3.14 -1.20
N PRO A 63 -5.05 -4.27 -1.90
CA PRO A 63 -6.18 -5.10 -2.30
C PRO A 63 -6.68 -5.96 -1.14
N ASN A 64 -7.95 -6.36 -1.22
CA ASN A 64 -8.47 -7.44 -0.38
C ASN A 64 -7.76 -8.76 -0.71
N LYS A 65 -7.74 -9.67 0.27
CA LYS A 65 -7.08 -10.98 0.11
C LYS A 65 -7.75 -11.83 -0.97
N ASP A 66 -9.08 -11.85 -0.97
CA ASP A 66 -9.89 -12.73 -1.82
C ASP A 66 -10.48 -11.97 -3.04
N THR A 67 -9.77 -10.96 -3.54
CA THR A 67 -10.19 -10.20 -4.72
C THR A 67 -9.76 -10.86 -6.01
N GLU A 68 -10.63 -10.82 -7.03
CA GLU A 68 -10.30 -11.24 -8.40
C GLU A 68 -9.55 -10.16 -9.17
N ASN A 69 -9.74 -8.87 -8.82
CA ASN A 69 -9.14 -7.74 -9.52
C ASN A 69 -8.42 -6.80 -8.55
N ARG A 70 -7.17 -7.12 -8.25
CA ARG A 70 -6.33 -6.34 -7.34
C ARG A 70 -6.14 -4.88 -7.77
N ILE A 71 -6.04 -4.62 -9.06
CA ILE A 71 -5.86 -3.25 -9.57
C ILE A 71 -7.11 -2.42 -9.30
N GLU A 72 -8.30 -2.99 -9.48
CA GLU A 72 -9.55 -2.29 -9.20
C GLU A 72 -9.69 -1.93 -7.71
N ASP A 73 -9.22 -2.78 -6.84
CA ASP A 73 -9.18 -2.50 -5.40
C ASP A 73 -8.34 -1.27 -5.07
N TYR A 74 -7.18 -1.11 -5.70
CA TYR A 74 -6.37 0.11 -5.55
C TYR A 74 -7.08 1.35 -6.08
N ILE A 75 -7.75 1.23 -7.23
CA ILE A 75 -8.53 2.33 -7.82
C ILE A 75 -9.68 2.74 -6.89
N ASN A 76 -10.43 1.78 -6.36
CA ASN A 76 -11.54 2.03 -5.44
C ASN A 76 -11.07 2.75 -4.17
N CYS A 77 -9.98 2.29 -3.56
CA CYS A 77 -9.40 2.98 -2.43
C CYS A 77 -8.86 4.37 -2.79
N PHE A 78 -8.20 4.53 -3.93
CA PHE A 78 -7.71 5.83 -4.40
C PHE A 78 -8.87 6.83 -4.56
N ASN A 79 -9.96 6.42 -5.20
CA ASN A 79 -11.17 7.23 -5.37
C ASN A 79 -11.79 7.66 -4.04
N THR A 80 -11.76 6.79 -3.05
CA THR A 80 -12.29 7.08 -1.72
C THR A 80 -11.43 8.10 -0.97
N PHE A 81 -10.09 8.05 -1.11
CA PHE A 81 -9.19 8.77 -0.21
C PHE A 81 -8.45 9.95 -0.83
N HIS A 82 -8.50 10.16 -2.15
CA HIS A 82 -7.71 11.20 -2.83
C HIS A 82 -7.99 12.63 -2.32
N GLY A 83 -9.17 12.90 -1.75
CA GLY A 83 -9.56 14.17 -1.16
C GLY A 83 -9.35 14.25 0.36
N LEU A 84 -8.96 13.15 1.02
CA LEU A 84 -8.79 13.06 2.46
C LEU A 84 -7.33 12.95 2.89
N ALA A 85 -6.46 12.48 2.01
CA ALA A 85 -5.04 12.25 2.27
C ALA A 85 -4.16 13.42 1.78
N ASP A 86 -3.00 13.60 2.42
CA ASP A 86 -1.92 14.45 1.89
C ASP A 86 -1.02 13.70 0.91
N TYR A 87 -0.94 12.38 1.03
CA TYR A 87 -0.38 11.47 0.04
C TYR A 87 -1.02 10.08 0.17
N ILE A 88 -1.01 9.31 -0.90
CA ILE A 88 -1.52 7.94 -0.90
C ILE A 88 -0.39 6.97 -1.20
N THR A 89 -0.21 5.98 -0.32
CA THR A 89 0.77 4.91 -0.49
C THR A 89 0.14 3.68 -1.11
N VAL A 90 0.58 3.34 -2.29
CA VAL A 90 0.26 2.10 -3.01
C VAL A 90 1.18 1.01 -2.48
N ASN A 91 0.66 0.10 -1.67
CA ASN A 91 1.44 -0.94 -1.01
C ASN A 91 1.50 -2.20 -1.87
N ILE A 92 2.61 -2.39 -2.58
CA ILE A 92 2.89 -3.58 -3.39
C ILE A 92 3.89 -4.53 -2.74
N SER A 93 4.19 -4.33 -1.46
CA SER A 93 5.37 -4.92 -0.81
C SER A 93 5.08 -5.99 0.24
N SER A 94 3.80 -6.17 0.64
CA SER A 94 3.48 -7.07 1.75
C SER A 94 3.77 -8.54 1.41
N PRO A 95 4.56 -9.24 2.24
CA PRO A 95 4.74 -10.69 2.10
C PRO A 95 3.55 -11.49 2.62
N ASN A 96 2.64 -10.84 3.36
CA ASN A 96 1.53 -11.48 4.06
C ASN A 96 0.23 -11.51 3.23
N THR A 97 0.28 -11.04 2.00
CA THR A 97 -0.82 -11.07 1.04
C THR A 97 -0.34 -11.81 -0.20
N GLU A 98 -1.01 -12.91 -0.53
CA GLU A 98 -0.64 -13.78 -1.62
C GLU A 98 -0.55 -13.02 -2.95
N ASN A 99 0.49 -13.29 -3.72
CA ASN A 99 0.75 -12.72 -5.05
C ASN A 99 0.81 -11.18 -5.11
N LEU A 100 0.87 -10.47 -3.98
CA LEU A 100 0.97 -9.02 -3.98
C LEU A 100 2.31 -8.55 -4.58
N ARG A 101 3.36 -9.33 -4.39
CA ARG A 101 4.69 -9.05 -4.94
C ARG A 101 4.81 -9.28 -6.44
N ASP A 102 3.77 -9.82 -7.11
CA ASP A 102 3.72 -9.88 -8.58
C ASP A 102 3.75 -8.48 -9.19
N PHE A 103 3.31 -7.46 -8.44
CA PHE A 103 3.47 -6.06 -8.85
C PHE A 103 4.93 -5.56 -8.90
N HIS A 104 5.90 -6.39 -8.55
CA HIS A 104 7.30 -6.09 -8.87
C HIS A 104 7.69 -6.50 -10.30
N ASN A 105 6.79 -7.21 -11.03
CA ASN A 105 6.96 -7.52 -12.44
C ASN A 105 6.56 -6.34 -13.31
N ARG A 106 7.23 -6.19 -14.46
CA ARG A 106 7.10 -5.05 -15.37
C ARG A 106 5.66 -4.75 -15.80
N ASP A 107 4.96 -5.75 -16.27
CA ASP A 107 3.64 -5.55 -16.88
C ASP A 107 2.57 -5.22 -15.84
N GLU A 108 2.58 -5.92 -14.72
CA GLU A 108 1.66 -5.72 -13.59
C GLU A 108 1.85 -4.33 -12.98
N LEU A 109 3.09 -3.94 -12.68
CA LEU A 109 3.39 -2.63 -12.11
C LEU A 109 3.00 -1.50 -13.07
N ASN A 110 3.40 -1.62 -14.32
CA ASN A 110 3.11 -0.60 -15.33
C ASN A 110 1.59 -0.43 -15.55
N SER A 111 0.84 -1.55 -15.56
CA SER A 111 -0.62 -1.53 -15.65
C SER A 111 -1.26 -0.83 -14.45
N LEU A 112 -0.85 -1.16 -13.23
CA LEU A 112 -1.33 -0.55 -12.00
C LEU A 112 -1.08 0.97 -12.00
N ILE A 113 0.17 1.38 -12.23
CA ILE A 113 0.54 2.80 -12.18
C ILE A 113 -0.17 3.62 -13.25
N LYS A 114 -0.26 3.10 -14.48
CA LYS A 114 -1.01 3.77 -15.57
C LYS A 114 -2.48 3.99 -15.21
N LYS A 115 -3.13 2.96 -14.66
CA LYS A 115 -4.54 3.07 -14.27
C LYS A 115 -4.73 4.07 -13.13
N LEU A 116 -3.87 4.07 -12.12
CA LEU A 116 -3.91 5.05 -11.02
C LEU A 116 -3.69 6.48 -11.51
N LYS A 117 -2.71 6.71 -12.39
CA LYS A 117 -2.46 8.05 -12.99
C LYS A 117 -3.63 8.52 -13.84
N ASN A 118 -4.23 7.63 -14.62
CA ASN A 118 -5.43 7.95 -15.38
C ASN A 118 -6.59 8.36 -14.47
N GLU A 119 -6.79 7.62 -13.37
CA GLU A 119 -7.85 7.94 -12.41
C GLU A 119 -7.57 9.25 -11.69
N LYS A 120 -6.33 9.47 -11.23
CA LYS A 120 -5.86 10.75 -10.68
C LYS A 120 -6.15 11.92 -11.64
N GLY A 121 -5.92 11.72 -12.95
CA GLY A 121 -6.22 12.71 -13.99
C GLY A 121 -7.71 13.00 -14.15
N LYS A 122 -8.56 11.96 -14.21
CA LYS A 122 -10.02 12.11 -14.30
C LYS A 122 -10.60 12.90 -13.13
N LEU A 123 -10.08 12.67 -11.93
CA LEU A 123 -10.51 13.32 -10.69
C LEU A 123 -9.89 14.72 -10.50
N ASN A 124 -9.01 15.17 -11.39
CA ASN A 124 -8.18 16.38 -11.19
C ASN A 124 -7.45 16.40 -9.84
N SER A 125 -7.14 15.23 -9.30
CA SER A 125 -6.52 15.08 -8.00
C SER A 125 -5.06 15.54 -8.02
N LYS A 126 -4.64 16.27 -6.99
CA LYS A 126 -3.26 16.70 -6.77
C LYS A 126 -2.53 15.87 -5.71
N VAL A 127 -3.22 14.89 -5.12
CA VAL A 127 -2.62 14.04 -4.08
C VAL A 127 -1.40 13.29 -4.63
N PRO A 128 -0.22 13.38 -4.00
CA PRO A 128 0.95 12.60 -4.40
C PRO A 128 0.71 11.11 -4.23
N ILE A 129 1.26 10.32 -5.16
CA ILE A 129 1.27 8.87 -5.08
C ILE A 129 2.64 8.40 -4.61
N ALA A 130 2.65 7.66 -3.51
CA ALA A 130 3.82 6.94 -3.02
C ALA A 130 3.70 5.45 -3.40
N VAL A 131 4.78 4.83 -3.81
CA VAL A 131 4.82 3.37 -4.02
C VAL A 131 5.76 2.75 -2.99
N LYS A 132 5.22 1.84 -2.17
CA LYS A 132 6.00 1.15 -1.14
C LYS A 132 6.43 -0.23 -1.63
N VAL A 133 7.75 -0.41 -1.70
CA VAL A 133 8.38 -1.61 -2.26
C VAL A 133 8.89 -2.58 -1.20
N SER A 134 9.13 -3.84 -1.59
CA SER A 134 9.76 -4.84 -0.73
C SER A 134 11.26 -4.58 -0.59
N PRO A 135 11.88 -4.86 0.59
CA PRO A 135 13.32 -4.86 0.74
C PRO A 135 13.98 -6.08 0.10
N ASP A 136 13.20 -7.10 -0.27
CA ASP A 136 13.69 -8.38 -0.77
C ASP A 136 13.80 -8.45 -2.30
N LEU A 137 13.74 -7.30 -2.99
CA LEU A 137 13.93 -7.20 -4.44
C LEU A 137 15.35 -7.63 -4.81
N ASN A 138 15.48 -8.41 -5.90
CA ASN A 138 16.77 -8.63 -6.54
C ASN A 138 17.14 -7.47 -7.49
N ASP A 139 18.37 -7.47 -8.01
CA ASP A 139 18.88 -6.36 -8.82
C ASP A 139 18.05 -6.13 -10.09
N GLU A 140 17.60 -7.20 -10.77
CA GLU A 140 16.73 -7.09 -11.95
C GLU A 140 15.37 -6.45 -11.60
N GLN A 141 14.78 -6.85 -10.49
CA GLN A 141 13.52 -6.26 -10.01
C GLN A 141 13.71 -4.79 -9.61
N ILE A 142 14.82 -4.44 -8.99
CA ILE A 142 15.15 -3.05 -8.67
C ILE A 142 15.23 -2.20 -9.94
N GLU A 143 15.90 -2.67 -10.98
CA GLU A 143 15.98 -1.98 -12.26
C GLU A 143 14.61 -1.82 -12.92
N VAL A 144 13.80 -2.88 -12.95
CA VAL A 144 12.45 -2.86 -13.50
C VAL A 144 11.56 -1.87 -12.75
N VAL A 145 11.50 -1.98 -11.43
CA VAL A 145 10.65 -1.14 -10.59
C VAL A 145 11.08 0.33 -10.70
N SER A 146 12.37 0.63 -10.54
CA SER A 146 12.87 2.00 -10.62
C SER A 146 12.64 2.62 -11.99
N SER A 147 12.87 1.89 -13.08
CA SER A 147 12.64 2.39 -14.45
C SER A 147 11.18 2.75 -14.70
N ILE A 148 10.23 1.95 -14.19
CA ILE A 148 8.80 2.20 -14.33
C ILE A 148 8.38 3.40 -13.48
N LEU A 149 8.76 3.44 -12.22
CA LEU A 149 8.36 4.52 -11.32
C LEU A 149 8.91 5.87 -11.77
N LEU A 150 10.17 5.92 -12.23
CA LEU A 150 10.77 7.12 -12.82
C LEU A 150 10.09 7.50 -14.15
N GLY A 151 9.92 6.54 -15.06
CA GLY A 151 9.29 6.77 -16.37
C GLY A 151 7.81 7.19 -16.26
N GLN A 152 7.12 6.82 -15.19
CA GLN A 152 5.76 7.23 -14.88
C GLN A 152 5.71 8.46 -13.96
N GLU A 153 6.84 9.07 -13.61
CA GLU A 153 6.92 10.26 -12.76
C GLU A 153 6.18 10.09 -11.43
N ILE A 154 6.39 8.95 -10.75
CA ILE A 154 5.85 8.73 -9.41
C ILE A 154 6.57 9.65 -8.43
N GLU A 155 5.78 10.33 -7.61
CA GLU A 155 6.28 11.42 -6.77
C GLU A 155 7.08 10.93 -5.56
N ILE A 156 6.75 9.74 -5.01
CA ILE A 156 7.34 9.22 -3.77
C ILE A 156 7.60 7.71 -3.89
N ILE A 157 8.77 7.27 -3.45
CA ILE A 157 9.09 5.85 -3.26
C ILE A 157 9.39 5.62 -1.78
N ILE A 158 8.73 4.62 -1.19
CA ILE A 158 8.98 4.23 0.21
C ILE A 158 9.81 2.96 0.24
N ILE A 159 11.02 3.08 0.74
CA ILE A 159 11.96 1.99 0.98
C ILE A 159 12.08 1.83 2.50
N SER A 160 11.50 0.81 3.07
CA SER A 160 10.77 -0.29 2.47
C SER A 160 9.77 -0.91 3.45
N ASN A 161 9.20 -2.05 3.09
CA ASN A 161 8.47 -2.92 4.01
C ASN A 161 9.46 -3.74 4.87
N THR A 162 8.95 -4.62 5.72
CA THR A 162 9.74 -5.64 6.43
C THR A 162 10.19 -6.75 5.49
N SER A 163 11.39 -7.29 5.73
CA SER A 163 11.89 -8.47 5.03
C SER A 163 11.16 -9.73 5.51
N ASP A 164 11.01 -10.72 4.62
CA ASP A 164 10.64 -12.10 4.98
C ASP A 164 11.81 -13.08 4.86
N LYS A 165 12.99 -12.58 4.49
CA LYS A 165 14.26 -13.31 4.55
C LYS A 165 14.83 -13.25 5.97
N ASN A 166 15.66 -14.24 6.32
CA ASN A 166 16.34 -14.33 7.62
C ASN A 166 15.37 -14.43 8.82
N ARG A 167 14.48 -15.41 8.75
CA ARG A 167 13.57 -15.77 9.85
C ARG A 167 14.04 -16.96 10.69
N ASP A 168 15.26 -17.41 10.46
CA ASP A 168 15.90 -18.55 11.13
C ASP A 168 16.49 -18.16 12.47
#